data_2c513e4a2e7aff8a3893e9fa13fd6e4c
#
_entry.id   2c513e4a2e7aff8a3893e9fa13fd6e4c
#
_cell.length_a   1.000
_cell.length_b   1.000
_cell.length_c   1.000
_cell.angle_alpha   90.00
_cell.angle_beta   90.00
_cell.angle_gamma   90.00
#
_symmetry.space_group_name_H-M   'P 1'
#
loop_
_entity.id
_entity.type
_entity.pdbx_description
1 polymer ?
#
loop_
_entity_poly.entity_id
_entity_poly.type
_entity_poly.pdbx_seq_one_letter_code
_entity_poly.pdbx_strand_id
1 'polypeptide(L)'
;MNSSSSQPAFNDRMLSLGLARVSEAAALASADLVGRGDEKAADQAAVNAMREQLNLLDIAGVVVIGEGERDEAPMLFIGEEVGTGNGPGVDIALDPLEGTTLTAKDMPNALTVIAMGPRGSMLHAPDVYMDKLAIGPGFDTDVVTLDMLPVERVAALARAKGCKTTDLTVCILERPRHEAMIGEVRSTGAAIRLITDGDVAGVMHCAEAEITGIDMYMGSGGAPEGVLAAAALKCMGGQIYGRLMFRNDDERGRAAKAGISDLDRIYTRDEMVTEDVIFAATGVTGGTLLPGIKRAPGWRTTETLLMRSKTGSVRRMIYKTPDQG
;
A
#
# COMPACT_ATOMS: atom_id res chain seq x y z
N MET A 1 -3.71 -6.80 -44.22
CA MET A 1 -3.93 -7.83 -43.20
C MET A 1 -3.36 -7.31 -41.90
N ASN A 2 -4.21 -6.69 -41.06
CA ASN A 2 -3.79 -6.24 -39.73
C ASN A 2 -3.86 -7.46 -38.81
N SER A 3 -2.72 -8.06 -38.52
CA SER A 3 -2.61 -8.98 -37.40
C SER A 3 -2.71 -8.17 -36.11
N SER A 4 -3.91 -8.08 -35.54
CA SER A 4 -4.06 -7.69 -34.13
C SER A 4 -3.39 -8.79 -33.29
N SER A 5 -2.13 -8.62 -32.96
CA SER A 5 -1.47 -9.45 -31.96
C SER A 5 -2.20 -9.19 -30.64
N SER A 6 -3.09 -10.10 -30.24
CA SER A 6 -3.69 -10.05 -28.91
C SER A 6 -2.57 -10.11 -27.88
N GLN A 7 -2.48 -9.10 -27.02
CA GLN A 7 -1.53 -9.12 -25.92
C GLN A 7 -1.72 -10.40 -25.08
N PRO A 8 -0.65 -11.01 -24.56
CA PRO A 8 -0.76 -12.16 -23.69
C PRO A 8 -1.65 -11.85 -22.48
N ALA A 9 -2.38 -12.86 -22.00
CA ALA A 9 -3.20 -12.70 -20.80
C ALA A 9 -2.32 -12.52 -19.56
N PHE A 10 -2.81 -11.73 -18.60
CA PHE A 10 -2.17 -11.56 -17.30
C PHE A 10 -2.01 -12.91 -16.61
N ASN A 11 -0.78 -13.27 -16.29
CA ASN A 11 -0.45 -14.51 -15.60
C ASN A 11 0.20 -14.20 -14.25
N ASP A 12 -0.64 -14.06 -13.23
CA ASP A 12 -0.24 -13.74 -11.86
C ASP A 12 0.83 -14.69 -11.30
N ARG A 13 0.79 -15.96 -11.67
CA ARG A 13 1.76 -16.96 -11.20
C ARG A 13 3.17 -16.73 -11.77
N MET A 14 3.27 -16.37 -13.05
CA MET A 14 4.56 -16.17 -13.70
C MET A 14 5.21 -14.86 -13.32
N LEU A 15 4.40 -13.82 -13.07
CA LEU A 15 4.89 -12.47 -12.75
C LEU A 15 5.25 -12.29 -11.26
N SER A 16 4.76 -13.17 -10.38
CA SER A 16 4.90 -13.02 -8.93
C SER A 16 6.36 -12.85 -8.46
N LEU A 17 7.28 -13.73 -8.90
CA LEU A 17 8.69 -13.65 -8.49
C LEU A 17 9.39 -12.41 -9.05
N GLY A 18 9.01 -11.99 -10.27
CA GLY A 18 9.51 -10.76 -10.87
C GLY A 18 9.13 -9.55 -10.01
N LEU A 19 7.87 -9.49 -9.56
CA LEU A 19 7.38 -8.41 -8.70
C LEU A 19 8.08 -8.37 -7.34
N ALA A 20 8.36 -9.53 -6.73
CA ALA A 20 9.13 -9.61 -5.49
C ALA A 20 10.54 -9.02 -5.66
N ARG A 21 11.23 -9.34 -6.76
CA ARG A 21 12.57 -8.78 -7.06
C ARG A 21 12.56 -7.27 -7.21
N VAL A 22 11.49 -6.71 -7.76
CA VAL A 22 11.31 -5.25 -7.90
C VAL A 22 11.29 -4.59 -6.51
N SER A 23 10.46 -5.10 -5.58
CA SER A 23 10.39 -4.55 -4.23
C SER A 23 11.67 -4.82 -3.40
N GLU A 24 12.31 -5.98 -3.56
CA GLU A 24 13.58 -6.32 -2.92
C GLU A 24 14.71 -5.37 -3.34
N ALA A 25 14.80 -5.03 -4.63
CA ALA A 25 15.83 -4.12 -5.14
C ALA A 25 15.68 -2.71 -4.57
N ALA A 26 14.45 -2.17 -4.52
CA ALA A 26 14.17 -0.87 -3.94
C ALA A 26 14.50 -0.83 -2.44
N ALA A 27 14.13 -1.88 -1.69
CA ALA A 27 14.44 -2.00 -0.28
C ALA A 27 15.95 -2.09 -0.01
N LEU A 28 16.69 -2.83 -0.82
CA LEU A 28 18.15 -2.93 -0.70
C LEU A 28 18.83 -1.59 -0.99
N ALA A 29 18.35 -0.85 -2.00
CA ALA A 29 18.91 0.46 -2.37
C ALA A 29 18.67 1.52 -1.29
N SER A 30 17.48 1.58 -0.71
CA SER A 30 17.16 2.55 0.35
C SER A 30 17.79 2.20 1.70
N ALA A 31 18.13 0.92 1.94
CA ALA A 31 18.68 0.46 3.20
C ALA A 31 20.02 1.12 3.58
N ASP A 32 20.82 1.55 2.59
CA ASP A 32 22.10 2.25 2.84
C ASP A 32 21.90 3.66 3.42
N LEU A 33 20.70 4.18 3.30
CA LEU A 33 20.30 5.54 3.73
C LEU A 33 19.46 5.54 5.02
N VAL A 34 19.22 4.36 5.61
CA VAL A 34 18.54 4.25 6.92
C VAL A 34 19.33 5.00 7.99
N GLY A 35 18.64 5.87 8.72
CA GLY A 35 19.23 6.68 9.80
C GLY A 35 20.19 7.79 9.34
N ARG A 36 20.18 8.15 8.03
CA ARG A 36 21.06 9.19 7.48
C ARG A 36 20.44 10.58 7.48
N GLY A 37 19.15 10.72 7.80
CA GLY A 37 18.46 12.00 7.87
C GLY A 37 18.11 12.62 6.52
N ASP A 38 18.33 11.91 5.40
CA ASP A 38 18.03 12.38 4.05
C ASP A 38 16.90 11.56 3.43
N GLU A 39 15.67 12.05 3.62
CA GLU A 39 14.45 11.41 3.09
C GLU A 39 14.47 11.33 1.56
N LYS A 40 14.91 12.42 0.90
CA LYS A 40 14.89 12.51 -0.56
C LYS A 40 15.91 11.58 -1.20
N ALA A 41 17.11 11.46 -0.63
CA ALA A 41 18.13 10.55 -1.14
C ALA A 41 17.68 9.08 -0.98
N ALA A 42 17.02 8.74 0.14
CA ALA A 42 16.52 7.39 0.39
C ALA A 42 15.40 7.02 -0.58
N ASP A 43 14.47 7.93 -0.80
CA ASP A 43 13.39 7.80 -1.77
C ASP A 43 13.93 7.65 -3.20
N GLN A 44 14.79 8.55 -3.65
CA GLN A 44 15.36 8.49 -4.98
C GLN A 44 16.15 7.19 -5.25
N ALA A 45 16.83 6.65 -4.24
CA ALA A 45 17.53 5.37 -4.37
C ALA A 45 16.54 4.22 -4.61
N ALA A 46 15.42 4.21 -3.87
CA ALA A 46 14.36 3.23 -4.03
C ALA A 46 13.68 3.34 -5.41
N VAL A 47 13.33 4.57 -5.83
CA VAL A 47 12.71 4.88 -7.13
C VAL A 47 13.59 4.36 -8.29
N ASN A 48 14.88 4.68 -8.27
CA ASN A 48 15.82 4.26 -9.31
C ASN A 48 15.90 2.74 -9.43
N ALA A 49 16.09 2.05 -8.31
CA ALA A 49 16.21 0.60 -8.27
C ALA A 49 14.89 -0.10 -8.68
N MET A 50 13.75 0.41 -8.22
CA MET A 50 12.44 -0.12 -8.58
C MET A 50 12.19 0.00 -10.09
N ARG A 51 12.42 1.17 -10.66
CA ARG A 51 12.24 1.44 -12.09
C ARG A 51 13.15 0.55 -12.96
N GLU A 52 14.42 0.43 -12.58
CA GLU A 52 15.37 -0.43 -13.29
C GLU A 52 14.87 -1.89 -13.35
N GLN A 53 14.42 -2.43 -12.22
CA GLN A 53 13.92 -3.80 -12.16
C GLN A 53 12.58 -3.99 -12.86
N LEU A 54 11.67 -3.01 -12.79
CA LEU A 54 10.42 -3.04 -13.55
C LEU A 54 10.66 -3.14 -15.05
N ASN A 55 11.63 -2.41 -15.58
CA ASN A 55 11.97 -2.39 -17.00
C ASN A 55 12.56 -3.70 -17.53
N LEU A 56 12.95 -4.62 -16.65
CA LEU A 56 13.39 -5.98 -17.01
C LEU A 56 12.23 -6.98 -17.14
N LEU A 57 11.02 -6.62 -16.71
CA LEU A 57 9.87 -7.52 -16.76
C LEU A 57 9.23 -7.53 -18.15
N ASP A 58 8.84 -8.73 -18.63
CA ASP A 58 8.07 -8.89 -19.86
C ASP A 58 6.59 -8.51 -19.63
N ILE A 59 6.35 -7.23 -19.50
CA ILE A 59 5.04 -6.59 -19.33
C ILE A 59 4.94 -5.35 -20.22
N ALA A 60 3.73 -4.95 -20.57
CA ALA A 60 3.38 -3.63 -21.04
C ALA A 60 2.67 -2.88 -19.88
N GLY A 61 3.47 -2.44 -18.90
CA GLY A 61 3.00 -1.83 -17.66
C GLY A 61 2.69 -0.34 -17.84
N VAL A 62 1.71 0.16 -17.08
CA VAL A 62 1.51 1.60 -16.86
C VAL A 62 1.38 1.84 -15.37
N VAL A 63 2.14 2.79 -14.87
CA VAL A 63 2.03 3.26 -13.49
C VAL A 63 0.71 4.03 -13.34
N VAL A 64 -0.20 3.52 -12.53
CA VAL A 64 -1.51 4.16 -12.25
C VAL A 64 -1.54 4.82 -10.87
N ILE A 65 -0.70 4.35 -9.96
CA ILE A 65 -0.37 4.95 -8.66
C ILE A 65 1.15 4.94 -8.56
N GLY A 66 1.77 6.11 -8.31
CA GLY A 66 3.23 6.27 -8.28
C GLY A 66 3.66 7.55 -7.58
N GLU A 67 4.86 8.04 -7.91
CA GLU A 67 5.58 9.14 -7.24
C GLU A 67 5.00 10.55 -7.49
N GLY A 68 3.83 10.67 -8.05
CA GLY A 68 3.19 11.92 -8.38
C GLY A 68 2.89 12.07 -9.87
N GLU A 69 2.59 13.31 -10.27
CA GLU A 69 2.29 13.62 -11.67
C GLU A 69 3.59 13.83 -12.47
N ARG A 70 3.51 13.69 -13.80
CA ARG A 70 4.65 13.75 -14.72
C ARG A 70 5.54 14.97 -14.56
N ASP A 71 4.94 16.12 -14.21
CA ASP A 71 5.66 17.39 -14.07
C ASP A 71 6.35 17.54 -12.70
N GLU A 72 6.05 16.66 -11.73
CA GLU A 72 6.55 16.70 -10.37
C GLU A 72 7.57 15.59 -10.08
N ALA A 73 7.43 14.41 -10.72
CA ALA A 73 8.27 13.25 -10.52
C ALA A 73 9.11 12.94 -11.75
N PRO A 74 10.44 12.77 -11.61
CA PRO A 74 11.32 12.44 -12.74
C PRO A 74 11.14 11.01 -13.23
N MET A 75 10.63 10.09 -12.38
CA MET A 75 10.47 8.67 -12.68
C MET A 75 9.32 8.07 -11.86
N LEU A 76 8.75 6.96 -12.39
CA LEU A 76 7.61 6.24 -11.80
C LEU A 76 6.39 7.13 -11.55
N PHE A 77 6.23 8.17 -12.39
CA PHE A 77 5.07 9.06 -12.35
C PHE A 77 3.81 8.37 -12.91
N ILE A 78 2.65 8.89 -12.53
CA ILE A 78 1.35 8.40 -13.03
C ILE A 78 1.30 8.55 -14.56
N GLY A 79 1.08 7.42 -15.25
CA GLY A 79 1.08 7.31 -16.71
C GLY A 79 2.43 6.90 -17.32
N GLU A 80 3.49 6.72 -16.54
CA GLU A 80 4.76 6.18 -17.05
C GLU A 80 4.57 4.75 -17.53
N GLU A 81 5.10 4.46 -18.72
CA GLU A 81 5.15 3.11 -19.27
C GLU A 81 6.41 2.40 -18.76
N VAL A 82 6.25 1.18 -18.25
CA VAL A 82 7.32 0.35 -17.69
C VAL A 82 7.26 -1.09 -18.21
N GLY A 83 8.37 -1.80 -18.12
CA GLY A 83 8.55 -3.14 -18.66
C GLY A 83 9.12 -3.12 -20.08
N THR A 84 9.28 -4.32 -20.67
CA THR A 84 9.83 -4.47 -22.02
C THR A 84 8.86 -4.06 -23.13
N GLY A 85 7.57 -3.87 -22.79
CA GLY A 85 6.49 -3.62 -23.76
C GLY A 85 5.95 -4.86 -24.47
N ASN A 86 6.55 -6.03 -24.27
CA ASN A 86 6.23 -7.26 -25.03
C ASN A 86 5.27 -8.22 -24.31
N GLY A 87 4.97 -7.97 -23.05
CA GLY A 87 4.13 -8.83 -22.20
C GLY A 87 2.67 -8.39 -22.12
N PRO A 88 1.93 -8.92 -21.12
CA PRO A 88 0.55 -8.52 -20.88
C PRO A 88 0.45 -7.03 -20.50
N GLY A 89 -0.66 -6.39 -20.89
CA GLY A 89 -1.01 -5.06 -20.43
C GLY A 89 -1.38 -5.10 -18.94
N VAL A 90 -0.68 -4.32 -18.12
CA VAL A 90 -0.90 -4.29 -16.67
C VAL A 90 -0.94 -2.89 -16.11
N ASP A 91 -1.71 -2.71 -15.04
CA ASP A 91 -1.64 -1.56 -14.15
C ASP A 91 -0.61 -1.85 -13.04
N ILE A 92 0.18 -0.84 -12.71
CA ILE A 92 1.16 -0.86 -11.62
C ILE A 92 0.77 0.23 -10.62
N ALA A 93 0.59 -0.17 -9.37
CA ALA A 93 0.51 0.75 -8.24
C ALA A 93 1.73 0.50 -7.35
N LEU A 94 2.44 1.56 -6.98
CA LEU A 94 3.69 1.44 -6.23
C LEU A 94 3.91 2.61 -5.26
N ASP A 95 4.67 2.32 -4.23
CA ASP A 95 5.38 3.28 -3.39
C ASP A 95 6.77 2.69 -3.14
N PRO A 96 7.83 3.24 -3.77
CA PRO A 96 9.18 2.72 -3.67
C PRO A 96 9.73 2.77 -2.25
N LEU A 97 9.28 3.72 -1.44
CA LEU A 97 9.69 3.87 -0.05
C LEU A 97 8.56 4.41 0.84
N GLU A 98 7.57 3.58 1.11
CA GLU A 98 6.51 3.84 2.09
C GLU A 98 7.12 4.11 3.47
N GLY A 99 7.07 5.39 3.89
CA GLY A 99 7.70 5.85 5.12
C GLY A 99 9.13 6.39 4.93
N THR A 100 9.32 7.37 4.05
CA THR A 100 10.59 8.07 3.84
C THR A 100 11.15 8.66 5.13
N THR A 101 10.30 9.28 5.95
CA THR A 101 10.66 9.81 7.27
C THR A 101 11.08 8.70 8.23
N LEU A 102 10.42 7.53 8.20
CA LEU A 102 10.79 6.37 9.03
C LEU A 102 12.19 5.89 8.66
N THR A 103 12.47 5.79 7.36
CA THR A 103 13.79 5.39 6.85
C THR A 103 14.87 6.38 7.26
N ALA A 104 14.68 7.67 7.03
CA ALA A 104 15.67 8.69 7.34
C ALA A 104 16.01 8.76 8.84
N LYS A 105 15.06 8.43 9.72
CA LYS A 105 15.21 8.46 11.19
C LYS A 105 15.47 7.10 11.83
N ASP A 106 15.65 6.03 11.04
CA ASP A 106 15.77 4.65 11.52
C ASP A 106 14.60 4.24 12.45
N MET A 107 13.39 4.66 12.08
CA MET A 107 12.16 4.29 12.77
C MET A 107 11.57 3.01 12.15
N PRO A 108 10.81 2.22 12.91
CA PRO A 108 10.27 0.94 12.43
C PRO A 108 9.16 1.12 11.39
N ASN A 109 8.94 0.07 10.58
CA ASN A 109 7.85 -0.13 9.63
C ASN A 109 7.98 0.60 8.28
N ALA A 110 9.16 1.08 7.88
CA ALA A 110 9.37 1.48 6.49
C ALA A 110 9.38 0.25 5.57
N LEU A 111 8.65 0.33 4.47
CA LEU A 111 8.44 -0.74 3.50
C LEU A 111 8.69 -0.22 2.08
N THR A 112 8.94 -1.13 1.16
CA THR A 112 8.74 -0.95 -0.27
C THR A 112 7.50 -1.71 -0.67
N VAL A 113 6.56 -1.10 -1.38
CA VAL A 113 5.32 -1.76 -1.76
C VAL A 113 5.00 -1.60 -3.24
N ILE A 114 4.47 -2.66 -3.85
CA ILE A 114 4.06 -2.67 -5.25
C ILE A 114 2.93 -3.65 -5.49
N ALA A 115 1.94 -3.23 -6.28
CA ALA A 115 0.85 -4.06 -6.77
C ALA A 115 0.84 -4.09 -8.30
N MET A 116 0.43 -5.22 -8.87
CA MET A 116 0.27 -5.42 -10.31
C MET A 116 -1.03 -6.17 -10.58
N GLY A 117 -1.83 -5.65 -11.50
CA GLY A 117 -3.07 -6.28 -11.98
C GLY A 117 -3.27 -6.10 -13.47
N PRO A 118 -4.30 -6.71 -14.08
CA PRO A 118 -4.65 -6.46 -15.47
C PRO A 118 -4.87 -4.96 -15.75
N ARG A 119 -4.66 -4.54 -16.99
CA ARG A 119 -4.90 -3.17 -17.41
C ARG A 119 -6.33 -2.71 -17.10
N GLY A 120 -6.48 -1.54 -16.43
CA GLY A 120 -7.77 -0.96 -16.04
C GLY A 120 -8.38 -1.58 -14.78
N SER A 121 -7.62 -2.37 -14.02
CA SER A 121 -8.11 -3.05 -12.81
C SER A 121 -8.00 -2.23 -11.52
N MET A 122 -7.28 -1.12 -11.53
CA MET A 122 -7.05 -0.30 -10.35
C MET A 122 -7.64 1.10 -10.51
N LEU A 123 -8.17 1.66 -9.43
CA LEU A 123 -8.66 3.03 -9.38
C LEU A 123 -7.49 3.99 -9.60
N HIS A 124 -7.61 4.84 -10.61
CA HIS A 124 -6.68 5.95 -10.83
C HIS A 124 -6.99 7.06 -9.84
N ALA A 125 -6.55 6.91 -8.60
CA ALA A 125 -6.77 7.92 -7.57
C ALA A 125 -5.85 9.12 -7.82
N PRO A 126 -6.41 10.35 -7.85
CA PRO A 126 -5.60 11.57 -7.94
C PRO A 126 -4.79 11.75 -6.65
N ASP A 127 -3.72 12.56 -6.72
CA ASP A 127 -2.97 12.96 -5.53
C ASP A 127 -3.79 13.95 -4.68
N VAL A 128 -4.68 13.37 -3.86
CA VAL A 128 -5.52 14.03 -2.86
C VAL A 128 -5.55 13.19 -1.59
N TYR A 129 -6.15 13.67 -0.52
CA TYR A 129 -6.40 12.85 0.66
C TYR A 129 -7.59 11.90 0.46
N MET A 130 -7.56 10.80 1.21
CA MET A 130 -8.66 9.84 1.34
C MET A 130 -8.92 9.58 2.82
N ASP A 131 -10.18 9.70 3.27
CA ASP A 131 -10.62 9.14 4.55
C ASP A 131 -10.70 7.62 4.40
N LYS A 132 -10.03 6.88 5.28
CA LYS A 132 -9.84 5.44 5.20
C LYS A 132 -10.31 4.76 6.48
N LEU A 133 -11.00 3.63 6.29
CA LEU A 133 -11.43 2.73 7.34
C LEU A 133 -11.11 1.31 6.90
N ALA A 134 -10.33 0.57 7.68
CA ALA A 134 -10.00 -0.81 7.34
C ALA A 134 -10.11 -1.75 8.55
N ILE A 135 -10.51 -3.00 8.26
CA ILE A 135 -10.58 -4.11 9.21
C ILE A 135 -10.03 -5.39 8.56
N GLY A 136 -9.64 -6.34 9.38
CA GLY A 136 -9.15 -7.64 8.93
C GLY A 136 -10.22 -8.51 8.27
N PRO A 137 -9.86 -9.75 7.87
CA PRO A 137 -10.77 -10.73 7.28
C PRO A 137 -11.73 -11.34 8.29
N GLY A 138 -12.77 -12.05 7.77
CA GLY A 138 -13.68 -12.85 8.58
C GLY A 138 -14.92 -12.12 9.08
N PHE A 139 -15.17 -10.90 8.60
CA PHE A 139 -16.37 -10.14 8.92
C PHE A 139 -17.27 -9.98 7.69
N ASP A 140 -18.60 -9.88 7.94
CA ASP A 140 -19.55 -9.53 6.90
C ASP A 140 -19.24 -8.13 6.34
N THR A 141 -19.61 -7.88 5.09
CA THR A 141 -19.56 -6.54 4.49
C THR A 141 -20.45 -5.60 5.30
N ASP A 142 -20.03 -4.34 5.42
CA ASP A 142 -20.77 -3.28 6.10
C ASP A 142 -20.90 -3.43 7.63
N VAL A 143 -20.11 -4.32 8.26
CA VAL A 143 -19.97 -4.33 9.73
C VAL A 143 -19.55 -2.96 10.24
N VAL A 144 -18.66 -2.29 9.50
CA VAL A 144 -18.26 -0.90 9.74
C VAL A 144 -18.33 -0.12 8.43
N THR A 145 -18.69 1.17 8.51
CA THR A 145 -18.73 2.06 7.34
C THR A 145 -18.15 3.43 7.66
N LEU A 146 -17.78 4.19 6.62
CA LEU A 146 -17.29 5.58 6.79
C LEU A 146 -18.37 6.56 7.26
N ASP A 147 -19.66 6.21 7.14
CA ASP A 147 -20.76 7.05 7.60
C ASP A 147 -21.06 6.90 9.10
N MET A 148 -20.51 5.88 9.75
CA MET A 148 -20.56 5.72 11.21
C MET A 148 -19.60 6.68 11.90
N LEU A 149 -19.94 7.13 13.11
CA LEU A 149 -19.03 7.84 13.98
C LEU A 149 -17.87 6.91 14.44
N PRO A 150 -16.68 7.44 14.77
CA PRO A 150 -15.57 6.63 15.28
C PRO A 150 -15.93 5.71 16.44
N VAL A 151 -16.71 6.20 17.39
CA VAL A 151 -17.21 5.41 18.53
C VAL A 151 -18.12 4.25 18.09
N GLU A 152 -18.95 4.46 17.06
CA GLU A 152 -19.85 3.45 16.52
C GLU A 152 -19.11 2.36 15.76
N ARG A 153 -18.06 2.73 14.99
CA ARG A 153 -17.18 1.78 14.28
C ARG A 153 -16.51 0.83 15.26
N VAL A 154 -15.92 1.36 16.35
CA VAL A 154 -15.30 0.55 17.41
C VAL A 154 -16.30 -0.39 18.05
N ALA A 155 -17.50 0.12 18.41
CA ALA A 155 -18.55 -0.69 19.02
C ALA A 155 -19.09 -1.78 18.06
N ALA A 156 -19.20 -1.47 16.77
CA ALA A 156 -19.65 -2.41 15.74
C ALA A 156 -18.65 -3.56 15.56
N LEU A 157 -17.35 -3.24 15.44
CA LEU A 157 -16.32 -4.25 15.33
C LEU A 157 -16.23 -5.12 16.59
N ALA A 158 -16.31 -4.53 17.80
CA ALA A 158 -16.32 -5.28 19.06
C ALA A 158 -17.48 -6.29 19.12
N ARG A 159 -18.69 -5.87 18.70
CA ARG A 159 -19.86 -6.78 18.60
C ARG A 159 -19.60 -7.91 17.60
N ALA A 160 -19.08 -7.60 16.43
CA ALA A 160 -18.78 -8.60 15.39
C ALA A 160 -17.73 -9.61 15.83
N LYS A 161 -16.72 -9.17 16.61
CA LYS A 161 -15.70 -10.04 17.22
C LYS A 161 -16.18 -10.78 18.46
N GLY A 162 -17.34 -10.43 19.05
CA GLY A 162 -17.82 -11.00 20.29
C GLY A 162 -16.95 -10.62 21.50
N CYS A 163 -16.33 -9.44 21.49
CA CYS A 163 -15.43 -8.94 22.54
C CYS A 163 -15.87 -7.56 23.05
N LYS A 164 -15.16 -7.01 24.04
CA LYS A 164 -15.38 -5.65 24.52
C LYS A 164 -14.60 -4.65 23.67
N THR A 165 -15.06 -3.39 23.63
CA THR A 165 -14.31 -2.30 22.99
C THR A 165 -12.91 -2.14 23.57
N THR A 166 -12.74 -2.39 24.86
CA THR A 166 -11.45 -2.37 25.59
C THR A 166 -10.43 -3.42 25.12
N ASP A 167 -10.89 -4.43 24.39
CA ASP A 167 -10.04 -5.51 23.87
C ASP A 167 -9.53 -5.21 22.47
N LEU A 168 -9.99 -4.08 21.86
CA LEU A 168 -9.60 -3.66 20.51
C LEU A 168 -8.44 -2.68 20.54
N THR A 169 -7.63 -2.73 19.48
CA THR A 169 -6.61 -1.73 19.17
C THR A 169 -6.88 -1.10 17.81
N VAL A 170 -6.97 0.22 17.78
CA VAL A 170 -7.16 1.02 16.57
C VAL A 170 -5.84 1.68 16.16
N CYS A 171 -5.42 1.53 14.91
CA CYS A 171 -4.27 2.22 14.34
C CYS A 171 -4.73 3.54 13.72
N ILE A 172 -4.05 4.64 14.05
CA ILE A 172 -4.34 5.98 13.55
C ILE A 172 -3.03 6.73 13.29
N LEU A 173 -2.93 7.46 12.17
CA LEU A 173 -1.84 8.39 11.94
C LEU A 173 -1.87 9.54 12.96
N GLU A 174 -0.76 9.79 13.63
CA GLU A 174 -0.60 10.89 14.55
C GLU A 174 -0.46 12.21 13.77
N ARG A 175 -1.60 12.85 13.54
CA ARG A 175 -1.70 14.12 12.83
C ARG A 175 -2.71 15.03 13.53
N PRO A 176 -2.51 16.35 13.54
CA PRO A 176 -3.46 17.30 14.17
C PRO A 176 -4.90 17.13 13.68
N ARG A 177 -5.10 16.80 12.41
CA ARG A 177 -6.42 16.55 11.81
C ARG A 177 -7.16 15.35 12.41
N HIS A 178 -6.48 14.45 13.11
CA HIS A 178 -7.07 13.27 13.74
C HIS A 178 -7.34 13.43 15.25
N GLU A 179 -7.03 14.58 15.85
CA GLU A 179 -7.16 14.80 17.31
C GLU A 179 -8.57 14.49 17.84
N ALA A 180 -9.60 14.97 17.15
CA ALA A 180 -11.01 14.71 17.52
C ALA A 180 -11.33 13.21 17.46
N MET A 181 -10.99 12.55 16.35
CA MET A 181 -11.17 11.10 16.14
C MET A 181 -10.44 10.29 17.23
N ILE A 182 -9.20 10.66 17.55
CA ILE A 182 -8.40 10.01 18.62
C ILE A 182 -9.13 10.15 19.97
N GLY A 183 -9.66 11.34 20.27
CA GLY A 183 -10.46 11.57 21.48
C GLY A 183 -11.71 10.70 21.55
N GLU A 184 -12.46 10.59 20.46
CA GLU A 184 -13.63 9.74 20.36
C GLU A 184 -13.28 8.25 20.55
N VAL A 185 -12.26 7.74 19.87
CA VAL A 185 -11.83 6.33 20.02
C VAL A 185 -11.40 6.06 21.45
N ARG A 186 -10.63 6.96 22.09
CA ARG A 186 -10.23 6.80 23.50
C ARG A 186 -11.44 6.73 24.45
N SER A 187 -12.51 7.46 24.16
CA SER A 187 -13.73 7.42 24.98
C SER A 187 -14.40 6.04 25.02
N THR A 188 -14.16 5.17 24.04
CA THR A 188 -14.67 3.79 23.99
C THR A 188 -13.87 2.82 24.91
N GLY A 189 -12.71 3.24 25.40
CA GLY A 189 -11.78 2.39 26.14
C GLY A 189 -10.86 1.55 25.24
N ALA A 190 -11.00 1.60 23.91
CA ALA A 190 -10.11 0.91 22.99
C ALA A 190 -8.69 1.47 23.06
N ALA A 191 -7.69 0.59 22.89
CA ALA A 191 -6.31 1.02 22.75
C ALA A 191 -6.08 1.70 21.38
N ILE A 192 -5.14 2.63 21.32
CA ILE A 192 -4.74 3.29 20.07
C ILE A 192 -3.26 3.06 19.83
N ARG A 193 -2.92 2.55 18.63
CA ARG A 193 -1.57 2.57 18.09
C ARG A 193 -1.42 3.80 17.22
N LEU A 194 -0.72 4.79 17.71
CA LEU A 194 -0.34 5.96 16.91
C LEU A 194 0.88 5.62 16.05
N ILE A 195 0.78 5.93 14.75
CA ILE A 195 1.89 5.83 13.81
C ILE A 195 2.19 7.21 13.23
N THR A 196 3.46 7.51 13.02
CA THR A 196 3.89 8.81 12.51
C THR A 196 3.91 8.87 10.99
N ASP A 197 3.97 7.71 10.33
CA ASP A 197 4.03 7.55 8.89
C ASP A 197 3.71 6.09 8.52
N GLY A 198 3.54 5.79 7.22
CA GLY A 198 3.35 4.42 6.75
C GLY A 198 1.92 3.91 6.92
N ASP A 199 0.94 4.55 6.27
CA ASP A 199 -0.46 4.16 6.43
C ASP A 199 -0.84 2.90 5.63
N VAL A 200 -0.13 2.54 4.57
CA VAL A 200 -0.28 1.23 3.90
C VAL A 200 0.06 0.10 4.87
N ALA A 201 1.20 0.20 5.57
CA ALA A 201 1.57 -0.74 6.61
C ALA A 201 0.53 -0.78 7.74
N GLY A 202 0.04 0.39 8.17
CA GLY A 202 -1.01 0.52 9.19
C GLY A 202 -2.30 -0.22 8.82
N VAL A 203 -2.73 -0.14 7.56
CA VAL A 203 -3.89 -0.88 7.04
C VAL A 203 -3.60 -2.38 6.95
N MET A 204 -2.43 -2.78 6.43
CA MET A 204 -2.05 -4.19 6.33
C MET A 204 -2.00 -4.88 7.69
N HIS A 205 -1.62 -4.18 8.75
CA HIS A 205 -1.61 -4.70 10.11
C HIS A 205 -2.98 -5.25 10.55
N CYS A 206 -4.10 -4.66 10.09
CA CYS A 206 -5.44 -5.12 10.43
C CYS A 206 -5.74 -6.53 9.90
N ALA A 207 -5.11 -6.93 8.78
CA ALA A 207 -5.31 -8.25 8.20
C ALA A 207 -4.51 -9.36 8.91
N GLU A 208 -3.51 -8.99 9.71
CA GLU A 208 -2.66 -9.88 10.50
C GLU A 208 -2.83 -9.58 12.00
N ALA A 209 -4.06 -9.30 12.45
CA ALA A 209 -4.36 -8.84 13.82
C ALA A 209 -3.81 -9.75 14.92
N GLU A 210 -3.74 -11.06 14.68
CA GLU A 210 -3.17 -12.03 15.64
C GLU A 210 -1.66 -11.80 15.85
N ILE A 211 -0.94 -11.27 14.86
CA ILE A 211 0.50 -10.99 14.91
C ILE A 211 0.75 -9.57 15.37
N THR A 212 -0.02 -8.63 14.82
CA THR A 212 0.20 -7.17 14.97
C THR A 212 -0.49 -6.59 16.20
N GLY A 213 -1.55 -7.24 16.65
CA GLY A 213 -2.44 -6.74 17.69
C GLY A 213 -3.28 -5.55 17.27
N ILE A 214 -3.45 -5.29 15.96
CA ILE A 214 -4.24 -4.16 15.42
C ILE A 214 -5.51 -4.70 14.77
N ASP A 215 -6.66 -4.23 15.24
CA ASP A 215 -7.97 -4.69 14.80
C ASP A 215 -8.59 -3.81 13.71
N MET A 216 -8.28 -2.53 13.72
CA MET A 216 -8.88 -1.53 12.84
C MET A 216 -7.88 -0.41 12.53
N TYR A 217 -7.93 0.11 11.31
CA TYR A 217 -7.29 1.35 10.91
C TYR A 217 -8.34 2.42 10.64
N MET A 218 -8.13 3.63 11.14
CA MET A 218 -8.96 4.79 10.85
C MET A 218 -8.08 6.02 10.60
N GLY A 219 -8.45 6.84 9.65
CA GLY A 219 -7.83 8.14 9.44
C GLY A 219 -7.70 8.52 7.98
N SER A 220 -7.21 9.73 7.74
CA SER A 220 -6.98 10.24 6.39
C SER A 220 -5.49 10.28 6.06
N GLY A 221 -5.16 9.81 4.88
CA GLY A 221 -3.84 9.83 4.25
C GLY A 221 -3.98 9.99 2.76
N GLY A 222 -2.93 9.80 1.97
CA GLY A 222 -3.00 9.92 0.52
C GLY A 222 -3.97 8.90 -0.09
N ALA A 223 -4.69 9.31 -1.14
CA ALA A 223 -5.57 8.43 -1.87
C ALA A 223 -4.80 7.35 -2.67
N PRO A 224 -3.64 7.66 -3.25
CA PRO A 224 -2.76 6.65 -3.86
C PRO A 224 -2.46 5.48 -2.93
N GLU A 225 -2.04 5.76 -1.70
CA GLU A 225 -1.75 4.73 -0.67
C GLU A 225 -3.01 3.94 -0.29
N GLY A 226 -4.20 4.57 -0.40
CA GLY A 226 -5.47 3.88 -0.20
C GLY A 226 -5.72 2.77 -1.23
N VAL A 227 -5.37 2.99 -2.49
CA VAL A 227 -5.47 1.97 -3.56
C VAL A 227 -4.45 0.85 -3.35
N LEU A 228 -3.21 1.19 -2.97
CA LEU A 228 -2.19 0.21 -2.60
C LEU A 228 -2.64 -0.66 -1.42
N ALA A 229 -3.18 -0.04 -0.37
CA ALA A 229 -3.73 -0.74 0.77
C ALA A 229 -4.91 -1.65 0.39
N ALA A 230 -5.78 -1.21 -0.52
CA ALA A 230 -6.87 -2.02 -1.05
C ALA A 230 -6.35 -3.26 -1.81
N ALA A 231 -5.29 -3.10 -2.61
CA ALA A 231 -4.64 -4.22 -3.31
C ALA A 231 -4.06 -5.24 -2.33
N ALA A 232 -3.39 -4.78 -1.26
CA ALA A 232 -2.90 -5.66 -0.20
C ALA A 232 -4.04 -6.42 0.48
N LEU A 233 -5.10 -5.71 0.93
CA LEU A 233 -6.24 -6.32 1.60
C LEU A 233 -7.05 -7.24 0.68
N LYS A 234 -7.05 -7.00 -0.63
CA LYS A 234 -7.64 -7.93 -1.61
C LYS A 234 -6.94 -9.29 -1.60
N CYS A 235 -5.63 -9.28 -1.41
CA CYS A 235 -4.85 -10.52 -1.26
C CYS A 235 -5.04 -11.18 0.12
N MET A 236 -5.26 -10.39 1.18
CA MET A 236 -5.32 -10.87 2.57
C MET A 236 -6.75 -11.12 3.06
N GLY A 237 -7.78 -10.74 2.28
CA GLY A 237 -9.18 -10.95 2.62
C GLY A 237 -9.80 -9.89 3.54
N GLY A 238 -9.07 -8.84 3.92
CA GLY A 238 -9.56 -7.72 4.73
C GLY A 238 -10.50 -6.79 3.94
N GLN A 239 -11.08 -5.82 4.63
CA GLN A 239 -11.98 -4.80 4.07
C GLN A 239 -11.37 -3.41 4.24
N ILE A 240 -11.52 -2.57 3.23
CA ILE A 240 -11.21 -1.15 3.30
C ILE A 240 -12.28 -0.34 2.59
N TYR A 241 -12.62 0.79 3.17
CA TYR A 241 -13.50 1.81 2.64
C TYR A 241 -12.72 3.12 2.53
N GLY A 242 -12.84 3.81 1.40
CA GLY A 242 -12.17 5.07 1.13
C GLY A 242 -13.12 6.12 0.57
N ARG A 243 -13.05 7.36 1.08
CA ARG A 243 -13.74 8.53 0.52
C ARG A 243 -12.70 9.60 0.24
N LEU A 244 -12.68 10.11 -1.01
CA LEU A 244 -11.77 11.18 -1.39
C LEU A 244 -12.08 12.47 -0.63
N MET A 245 -11.03 13.19 -0.25
CA MET A 245 -11.14 14.44 0.48
C MET A 245 -10.46 15.55 -0.33
N PHE A 246 -11.18 16.63 -0.57
CA PHE A 246 -10.71 17.73 -1.41
C PHE A 246 -10.52 19.00 -0.59
N ARG A 247 -9.34 19.57 -0.61
CA ARG A 247 -8.98 20.80 0.11
C ARG A 247 -9.30 22.06 -0.70
N ASN A 248 -9.36 21.94 -2.03
CA ASN A 248 -9.55 23.06 -2.96
C ASN A 248 -10.12 22.57 -4.30
N ASP A 249 -10.41 23.53 -5.19
CA ASP A 249 -11.01 23.25 -6.52
C ASP A 249 -10.00 22.61 -7.49
N ASP A 250 -8.69 22.85 -7.33
CA ASP A 250 -7.67 22.20 -8.16
C ASP A 250 -7.65 20.69 -7.93
N GLU A 251 -7.79 20.25 -6.69
CA GLU A 251 -7.93 18.84 -6.33
C GLU A 251 -9.21 18.22 -6.91
N ARG A 252 -10.34 18.95 -6.88
CA ARG A 252 -11.58 18.52 -7.55
C ARG A 252 -11.39 18.41 -9.05
N GLY A 253 -10.64 19.34 -9.63
CA GLY A 253 -10.28 19.33 -11.06
C GLY A 253 -9.42 18.12 -11.44
N ARG A 254 -8.47 17.72 -10.58
CA ARG A 254 -7.68 16.48 -10.79
C ARG A 254 -8.56 15.23 -10.74
N ALA A 255 -9.47 15.14 -9.78
CA ALA A 255 -10.43 14.06 -9.70
C ALA A 255 -11.30 13.94 -10.95
N ALA A 256 -11.81 15.06 -11.47
CA ALA A 256 -12.59 15.08 -12.70
C ALA A 256 -11.77 14.61 -13.92
N LYS A 257 -10.50 15.00 -14.02
CA LYS A 257 -9.56 14.52 -15.07
C LYS A 257 -9.29 13.01 -14.95
N ALA A 258 -9.26 12.48 -13.74
CA ALA A 258 -9.15 11.04 -13.48
C ALA A 258 -10.46 10.28 -13.74
N GLY A 259 -11.53 10.94 -14.20
CA GLY A 259 -12.83 10.32 -14.51
C GLY A 259 -13.75 10.13 -13.31
N ILE A 260 -13.43 10.74 -12.17
CA ILE A 260 -14.24 10.65 -10.94
C ILE A 260 -15.32 11.72 -11.00
N SER A 261 -16.58 11.27 -11.13
CA SER A 261 -17.76 12.16 -11.24
C SER A 261 -18.48 12.35 -9.91
N ASP A 262 -18.50 11.33 -9.05
CA ASP A 262 -19.10 11.39 -7.71
C ASP A 262 -17.97 11.61 -6.69
N LEU A 263 -17.88 12.84 -6.18
CA LEU A 263 -16.82 13.28 -5.28
C LEU A 263 -17.04 12.82 -3.83
N ASP A 264 -18.24 12.43 -3.48
CA ASP A 264 -18.61 11.99 -2.11
C ASP A 264 -18.69 10.45 -2.02
N ARG A 265 -18.41 9.76 -3.12
CA ARG A 265 -18.48 8.30 -3.20
C ARG A 265 -17.57 7.64 -2.17
N ILE A 266 -18.10 6.65 -1.47
CA ILE A 266 -17.31 5.69 -0.70
C ILE A 266 -16.94 4.55 -1.65
N TYR A 267 -15.65 4.32 -1.80
CA TYR A 267 -15.11 3.18 -2.54
C TYR A 267 -14.83 2.03 -1.58
N THR A 268 -15.30 0.85 -1.95
CA THR A 268 -14.93 -0.42 -1.30
C THR A 268 -13.60 -0.92 -1.85
N ARG A 269 -13.00 -1.91 -1.18
CA ARG A 269 -11.80 -2.61 -1.65
C ARG A 269 -11.96 -3.08 -3.11
N ASP A 270 -13.10 -3.71 -3.44
CA ASP A 270 -13.32 -4.31 -4.76
C ASP A 270 -13.69 -3.29 -5.83
N GLU A 271 -14.04 -2.06 -5.45
CA GLU A 271 -14.18 -0.94 -6.38
C GLU A 271 -12.86 -0.19 -6.60
N MET A 272 -11.95 -0.18 -5.61
CA MET A 272 -10.59 0.35 -5.79
C MET A 272 -9.71 -0.61 -6.60
N VAL A 273 -9.95 -1.92 -6.47
CA VAL A 273 -9.20 -2.96 -7.20
C VAL A 273 -10.19 -4.01 -7.69
N THR A 274 -10.56 -3.93 -8.98
CA THR A 274 -11.69 -4.68 -9.53
C THR A 274 -11.35 -6.13 -9.92
N GLU A 275 -10.09 -6.37 -10.31
CA GLU A 275 -9.64 -7.69 -10.80
C GLU A 275 -8.62 -8.32 -9.85
N ASP A 276 -8.16 -9.53 -10.18
CA ASP A 276 -7.09 -10.20 -9.43
C ASP A 276 -5.76 -9.46 -9.53
N VAL A 277 -5.05 -9.36 -8.41
CA VAL A 277 -3.76 -8.67 -8.30
C VAL A 277 -2.69 -9.53 -7.63
N ILE A 278 -1.44 -9.18 -7.93
CA ILE A 278 -0.26 -9.58 -7.17
C ILE A 278 0.17 -8.37 -6.35
N PHE A 279 0.56 -8.60 -5.11
CA PHE A 279 1.11 -7.56 -4.23
C PHE A 279 2.43 -8.06 -3.63
N ALA A 280 3.43 -7.20 -3.59
CA ALA A 280 4.69 -7.46 -2.90
C ALA A 280 5.00 -6.31 -1.94
N ALA A 281 5.42 -6.66 -0.72
CA ALA A 281 5.95 -5.72 0.26
C ALA A 281 7.27 -6.25 0.81
N THR A 282 8.33 -5.43 0.82
CA THR A 282 9.64 -5.77 1.38
C THR A 282 9.99 -4.82 2.52
N GLY A 283 10.44 -5.35 3.65
CA GLY A 283 10.85 -4.53 4.80
C GLY A 283 12.15 -3.77 4.53
N VAL A 284 12.15 -2.47 4.80
CA VAL A 284 13.35 -1.60 4.75
C VAL A 284 13.91 -1.46 6.17
N THR A 285 13.09 -0.96 7.10
CA THR A 285 13.42 -0.93 8.54
C THR A 285 12.63 -2.00 9.28
N GLY A 286 13.14 -2.43 10.45
CA GLY A 286 12.48 -3.48 11.23
C GLY A 286 11.09 -3.07 11.69
N GLY A 287 10.08 -3.93 11.48
CA GLY A 287 8.69 -3.65 11.82
C GLY A 287 7.94 -4.86 12.34
N THR A 288 6.68 -4.65 12.71
CA THR A 288 5.81 -5.71 13.22
C THR A 288 5.42 -6.70 12.11
N LEU A 289 5.20 -6.20 10.90
CA LEU A 289 4.78 -7.00 9.75
C LEU A 289 5.96 -7.71 9.09
N LEU A 290 7.05 -6.98 8.88
CA LEU A 290 8.27 -7.45 8.21
C LEU A 290 9.51 -6.99 8.97
N PRO A 291 10.54 -7.83 9.10
CA PRO A 291 11.85 -7.37 9.53
C PRO A 291 12.46 -6.47 8.45
N GLY A 292 13.29 -5.52 8.87
CA GLY A 292 14.09 -4.71 7.95
C GLY A 292 15.24 -5.52 7.31
N ILE A 293 16.00 -4.84 6.46
CA ILE A 293 17.18 -5.41 5.83
C ILE A 293 18.21 -5.81 6.89
N LYS A 294 18.59 -7.07 6.89
CA LYS A 294 19.64 -7.59 7.77
C LYS A 294 20.98 -7.60 7.04
N ARG A 295 22.00 -7.10 7.72
CA ARG A 295 23.39 -7.07 7.23
C ARG A 295 24.26 -8.06 8.01
N ALA A 296 25.05 -8.81 7.30
CA ALA A 296 26.08 -9.68 7.85
C ALA A 296 27.36 -9.51 6.99
N PRO A 297 28.55 -9.88 7.47
CA PRO A 297 29.77 -9.74 6.67
C PRO A 297 29.64 -10.37 5.30
N GLY A 298 29.70 -9.55 4.24
CA GLY A 298 29.57 -9.94 2.84
C GLY A 298 28.17 -10.30 2.35
N TRP A 299 27.11 -10.07 3.16
CA TRP A 299 25.74 -10.47 2.82
C TRP A 299 24.68 -9.49 3.31
N ARG A 300 23.64 -9.34 2.50
CA ARG A 300 22.36 -8.69 2.89
C ARG A 300 21.22 -9.68 2.79
N THR A 301 20.22 -9.52 3.64
CA THR A 301 19.02 -10.38 3.64
C THR A 301 17.79 -9.50 3.69
N THR A 302 16.84 -9.73 2.76
CA THR A 302 15.52 -9.14 2.73
C THR A 302 14.49 -10.15 3.20
N GLU A 303 13.34 -9.66 3.67
CA GLU A 303 12.12 -10.45 3.82
C GLU A 303 10.97 -9.76 3.11
N THR A 304 10.26 -10.51 2.26
CA THR A 304 9.21 -10.02 1.37
C THR A 304 7.93 -10.81 1.59
N LEU A 305 6.81 -10.10 1.77
CA LEU A 305 5.47 -10.65 1.60
C LEU A 305 5.13 -10.61 0.11
N LEU A 306 4.88 -11.77 -0.48
CA LEU A 306 4.41 -11.92 -1.85
C LEU A 306 3.03 -12.55 -1.82
N MET A 307 2.03 -11.83 -2.32
CA MET A 307 0.63 -12.18 -2.17
C MET A 307 -0.09 -12.20 -3.52
N ARG A 308 -1.11 -13.06 -3.62
CA ARG A 308 -1.94 -13.21 -4.83
C ARG A 308 -3.41 -13.29 -4.45
N SER A 309 -4.23 -12.37 -4.91
CA SER A 309 -5.66 -12.33 -4.58
C SER A 309 -6.43 -13.52 -5.14
N LYS A 310 -6.09 -13.96 -6.35
CA LYS A 310 -6.72 -15.10 -7.03
C LYS A 310 -6.77 -16.39 -6.20
N THR A 311 -5.79 -16.57 -5.33
CA THR A 311 -5.64 -17.79 -4.52
C THR A 311 -5.68 -17.51 -3.02
N GLY A 312 -5.76 -16.24 -2.60
CA GLY A 312 -5.63 -15.83 -1.20
C GLY A 312 -4.28 -16.26 -0.60
N SER A 313 -3.26 -16.50 -1.45
CA SER A 313 -1.99 -17.02 -0.95
C SER A 313 -1.05 -15.90 -0.52
N VAL A 314 -0.50 -16.03 0.68
CA VAL A 314 0.55 -15.19 1.24
C VAL A 314 1.82 -16.01 1.37
N ARG A 315 2.93 -15.53 0.83
CA ARG A 315 4.26 -16.12 1.01
C ARG A 315 5.17 -15.14 1.71
N ARG A 316 5.91 -15.62 2.70
CA ARG A 316 7.07 -14.93 3.25
C ARG A 316 8.31 -15.48 2.58
N MET A 317 9.04 -14.61 1.90
CA MET A 317 10.24 -14.97 1.14
C MET A 317 11.45 -14.32 1.80
N ILE A 318 12.48 -15.13 2.04
CA ILE A 318 13.77 -14.64 2.52
C ILE A 318 14.74 -14.72 1.34
N TYR A 319 15.28 -13.58 0.96
CA TYR A 319 16.30 -13.50 -0.09
C TYR A 319 17.62 -13.03 0.52
N LYS A 320 18.66 -13.84 0.31
CA LYS A 320 20.03 -13.54 0.76
C LYS A 320 20.88 -13.26 -0.46
N THR A 321 21.50 -12.09 -0.52
CA THR A 321 22.35 -11.63 -1.63
C THR A 321 23.72 -11.20 -1.12
N PRO A 322 24.80 -11.37 -1.92
CA PRO A 322 26.08 -10.78 -1.59
C PRO A 322 25.95 -9.26 -1.41
N ASP A 323 26.67 -8.73 -0.42
CA ASP A 323 26.80 -7.28 -0.25
C ASP A 323 27.82 -6.78 -1.27
N GLN A 324 27.35 -5.96 -2.21
CA GLN A 324 28.21 -5.48 -3.30
C GLN A 324 29.05 -4.25 -2.90
N GLY A 325 28.97 -3.79 -1.62
CA GLY A 325 29.80 -2.72 -1.04
C GLY A 325 29.41 -1.34 -1.49
#